data_3b8b6f49279ec09f7841a9e208376311
#
_entry.id   3b8b6f49279ec09f7841a9e208376311
#
_cell.length_a   1.000
_cell.length_b   1.000
_cell.length_c   1.000
_cell.angle_alpha   90.00
_cell.angle_beta   90.00
_cell.angle_gamma   90.00
#
_symmetry.space_group_name_H-M   'P 1'
#
loop_
_entity.id
_entity.type
_entity.pdbx_description
1 polymer ?
#
loop_
_entity_poly.entity_id
_entity_poly.type
_entity_poly.pdbx_seq_one_letter_code
_entity_poly.pdbx_strand_id
1 'polypeptide(L)'
;MRKIFSTLIILFAMSFSVQAMDLQEAKQAGLVGEQTNGYLGVVKVSDEVNALVNSVNSKRQAKYQELATKHNITIDAISARAGKKAMSLTESGQYIQSPSGGWVKK
;
A
#
# COMPACT_ATOMS: atom_id res chain seq x y z
N MET A 1 7.24 49.04 38.32
CA MET A 1 6.45 47.86 37.87
C MET A 1 6.95 47.42 36.56
N ARG A 2 7.65 46.30 36.55
CA ARG A 2 8.10 45.70 35.29
C ARG A 2 7.03 44.74 34.82
N LYS A 3 6.38 45.08 33.68
CA LYS A 3 5.53 44.14 32.98
C LYS A 3 6.45 43.18 32.23
N ILE A 4 6.48 41.92 32.66
CA ILE A 4 7.15 40.88 31.92
C ILE A 4 6.19 40.43 30.84
N PHE A 5 6.47 40.85 29.60
CA PHE A 5 5.80 40.29 28.44
C PHE A 5 6.43 38.95 28.17
N SER A 6 5.81 37.88 28.65
CA SER A 6 6.09 36.56 28.15
C SER A 6 5.62 36.51 26.71
N THR A 7 6.51 36.70 25.78
CA THR A 7 6.21 36.38 24.40
C THR A 7 6.17 34.86 24.32
N LEU A 8 4.97 34.31 24.42
CA LEU A 8 4.74 32.91 24.14
C LEU A 8 5.00 32.73 22.64
N ILE A 9 6.22 32.34 22.29
CA ILE A 9 6.53 31.88 20.96
C ILE A 9 5.87 30.51 20.87
N ILE A 10 4.61 30.50 20.36
CA ILE A 10 4.01 29.25 19.91
C ILE A 10 4.79 28.85 18.69
N LEU A 11 5.80 28.00 18.88
CA LEU A 11 6.39 27.27 17.80
C LEU A 11 5.28 26.36 17.25
N PHE A 12 4.58 26.83 16.23
CA PHE A 12 3.86 25.94 15.36
C PHE A 12 4.92 25.10 14.69
N ALA A 13 5.27 23.97 15.31
CA ALA A 13 5.84 22.90 14.59
C ALA A 13 4.76 22.50 13.58
N MET A 14 4.83 23.04 12.38
CA MET A 14 4.19 22.45 11.24
C MET A 14 4.83 21.09 11.09
N SER A 15 4.27 20.10 11.77
CA SER A 15 4.48 18.73 11.40
C SER A 15 3.82 18.61 10.02
N PHE A 16 4.64 18.73 8.98
CA PHE A 16 4.26 18.21 7.68
C PHE A 16 4.12 16.72 7.90
N SER A 17 2.92 16.29 8.29
CA SER A 17 2.57 14.90 8.14
C SER A 17 2.56 14.68 6.63
N VAL A 18 3.64 14.09 6.14
CA VAL A 18 3.62 13.46 4.83
C VAL A 18 2.53 12.40 4.96
N GLN A 19 1.32 12.75 4.52
CA GLN A 19 0.25 11.77 4.47
C GLN A 19 0.75 10.66 3.55
N ALA A 20 0.89 9.48 4.13
CA ALA A 20 1.15 8.30 3.35
C ALA A 20 0.10 8.24 2.24
N MET A 21 0.56 8.07 1.00
CA MET A 21 -0.32 7.92 -0.16
C MET A 21 -1.34 6.82 0.13
N ASP A 22 -2.61 7.09 -0.11
CA ASP A 22 -3.69 6.12 0.05
C ASP A 22 -3.63 5.08 -1.08
N LEU A 23 -3.80 3.81 -0.72
CA LEU A 23 -3.79 2.71 -1.67
C LEU A 23 -4.85 2.87 -2.77
N GLN A 24 -6.07 3.27 -2.41
CA GLN A 24 -7.14 3.44 -3.39
C GLN A 24 -6.83 4.57 -4.38
N GLU A 25 -6.30 5.68 -3.89
CA GLU A 25 -5.86 6.79 -4.74
C GLU A 25 -4.73 6.36 -5.67
N ALA A 26 -3.76 5.59 -5.17
CA ALA A 26 -2.65 5.08 -5.98
C ALA A 26 -3.13 4.13 -7.07
N LYS A 27 -4.08 3.26 -6.79
CA LYS A 27 -4.72 2.38 -7.77
C LYS A 27 -5.46 3.17 -8.84
N GLN A 28 -6.26 4.15 -8.44
CA GLN A 28 -7.01 5.01 -9.36
C GLN A 28 -6.11 5.83 -10.26
N ALA A 29 -4.98 6.29 -9.72
CA ALA A 29 -3.98 7.06 -10.47
C ALA A 29 -3.10 6.18 -11.39
N GLY A 30 -3.24 4.86 -11.33
CA GLY A 30 -2.44 3.92 -12.14
C GLY A 30 -0.99 3.81 -11.71
N LEU A 31 -0.70 4.06 -10.44
CA LEU A 31 0.66 4.03 -9.89
C LEU A 31 1.07 2.65 -9.40
N VAL A 32 0.09 1.85 -9.00
CA VAL A 32 0.26 0.49 -8.47
C VAL A 32 -0.78 -0.44 -9.08
N GLY A 33 -0.53 -1.73 -8.98
CA GLY A 33 -1.46 -2.76 -9.46
C GLY A 33 -1.37 -4.04 -8.62
N GLU A 34 -2.38 -4.88 -8.74
CA GLU A 34 -2.41 -6.17 -8.06
C GLU A 34 -1.67 -7.24 -8.86
N GLN A 35 -0.79 -7.97 -8.17
CA GLN A 35 -0.04 -9.07 -8.76
C GLN A 35 -0.71 -10.41 -8.50
N THR A 36 -0.38 -11.40 -9.33
CA THR A 36 -0.89 -12.78 -9.18
C THR A 36 -0.44 -13.44 -7.90
N ASN A 37 0.69 -13.00 -7.33
CA ASN A 37 1.28 -13.58 -6.12
C ASN A 37 0.65 -13.09 -4.80
N GLY A 38 -0.35 -12.22 -4.86
CA GLY A 38 -1.01 -11.67 -3.67
C GLY A 38 -0.39 -10.40 -3.10
N TYR A 39 0.65 -9.88 -3.72
CA TYR A 39 1.31 -8.65 -3.31
C TYR A 39 1.05 -7.52 -4.30
N LEU A 40 1.09 -6.30 -3.78
CA LEU A 40 0.98 -5.10 -4.60
C LEU A 40 2.28 -4.88 -5.38
N GLY A 41 2.16 -4.41 -6.61
CA GLY A 41 3.31 -4.08 -7.45
C GLY A 41 3.35 -2.61 -7.85
N VAL A 42 4.53 -2.14 -8.21
CA VAL A 42 4.76 -0.78 -8.70
C VAL A 42 4.52 -0.74 -10.20
N VAL A 43 3.64 0.17 -10.65
CA VAL A 43 3.43 0.47 -12.09
C VAL A 43 4.28 1.66 -12.50
N LYS A 44 4.22 2.74 -11.72
CA LYS A 44 5.04 3.96 -11.94
C LYS A 44 5.94 4.19 -10.73
N VAL A 45 7.24 4.13 -10.94
CA VAL A 45 8.25 4.24 -9.89
C VAL A 45 8.32 5.66 -9.35
N SER A 46 8.24 5.79 -8.02
CA SER A 46 8.62 6.98 -7.26
C SER A 46 8.94 6.56 -5.83
N ASP A 47 9.62 7.41 -5.07
CA ASP A 47 9.92 7.11 -3.66
C ASP A 47 8.63 6.92 -2.85
N GLU A 48 7.60 7.72 -3.11
CA GLU A 48 6.32 7.64 -2.45
C GLU A 48 5.58 6.34 -2.79
N VAL A 49 5.58 5.94 -4.05
CA VAL A 49 4.96 4.68 -4.51
C VAL A 49 5.72 3.48 -3.93
N ASN A 50 7.04 3.51 -3.93
CA ASN A 50 7.85 2.44 -3.34
C ASN A 50 7.58 2.30 -1.84
N ALA A 51 7.47 3.39 -1.11
CA ALA A 51 7.14 3.39 0.32
C ALA A 51 5.74 2.81 0.58
N LEU A 52 4.75 3.18 -0.23
CA LEU A 52 3.40 2.65 -0.15
C LEU A 52 3.38 1.13 -0.39
N VAL A 53 4.00 0.68 -1.46
CA VAL A 53 4.05 -0.75 -1.84
C VAL A 53 4.73 -1.56 -0.74
N ASN A 54 5.85 -1.08 -0.20
CA ASN A 54 6.56 -1.76 0.89
C ASN A 54 5.68 -1.85 2.15
N SER A 55 4.99 -0.79 2.51
CA SER A 55 4.09 -0.75 3.66
C SER A 55 2.92 -1.71 3.50
N VAL A 56 2.25 -1.68 2.36
CA VAL A 56 1.11 -2.57 2.06
C VAL A 56 1.56 -4.02 2.08
N ASN A 57 2.67 -4.34 1.43
CA ASN A 57 3.16 -5.72 1.33
C ASN A 57 3.64 -6.27 2.66
N SER A 58 4.23 -5.45 3.54
CA SER A 58 4.58 -5.87 4.90
C SER A 58 3.35 -6.28 5.70
N LYS A 59 2.28 -5.51 5.60
CA LYS A 59 1.01 -5.82 6.27
C LYS A 59 0.36 -7.06 5.68
N ARG A 60 0.38 -7.22 4.36
CA ARG A 60 -0.15 -8.41 3.68
C ARG A 60 0.62 -9.66 4.08
N GLN A 61 1.95 -9.59 4.10
CA GLN A 61 2.79 -10.72 4.49
C GLN A 61 2.49 -11.18 5.92
N ALA A 62 2.36 -10.25 6.86
CA ALA A 62 2.00 -10.57 8.25
C ALA A 62 0.63 -11.25 8.32
N LYS A 63 -0.35 -10.76 7.56
CA LYS A 63 -1.68 -11.35 7.50
C LYS A 63 -1.67 -12.74 6.87
N TYR A 64 -0.93 -12.91 5.79
CA TYR A 64 -0.82 -14.22 5.12
C TYR A 64 -0.13 -15.25 6.01
N GLN A 65 0.89 -14.84 6.76
CA GLN A 65 1.56 -15.72 7.72
C GLN A 65 0.61 -16.16 8.84
N GLU A 66 -0.17 -15.24 9.37
CA GLU A 66 -1.20 -15.53 10.38
C GLU A 66 -2.21 -16.55 9.87
N LEU A 67 -2.74 -16.35 8.66
CA LEU A 67 -3.70 -17.24 8.04
C LEU A 67 -3.10 -18.60 7.69
N ALA A 68 -1.86 -18.64 7.22
CA ALA A 68 -1.14 -19.88 6.92
C ALA A 68 -1.00 -20.74 8.18
N THR A 69 -0.60 -20.14 9.29
CA THR A 69 -0.49 -20.82 10.58
C THR A 69 -1.86 -21.30 11.09
N LYS A 70 -2.86 -20.44 11.04
CA LYS A 70 -4.21 -20.74 11.51
C LYS A 70 -4.86 -21.91 10.75
N HIS A 71 -4.66 -21.98 9.44
CA HIS A 71 -5.28 -22.97 8.57
C HIS A 71 -4.36 -24.14 8.25
N ASN A 72 -3.14 -24.15 8.79
CA ASN A 72 -2.13 -25.20 8.56
C ASN A 72 -1.87 -25.45 7.06
N ILE A 73 -1.71 -24.37 6.31
CA ILE A 73 -1.35 -24.39 4.89
C ILE A 73 -0.16 -23.47 4.66
N THR A 74 0.46 -23.55 3.49
CA THR A 74 1.64 -22.73 3.17
C THR A 74 1.26 -21.27 2.97
N ILE A 75 2.19 -20.37 3.26
CA ILE A 75 2.03 -18.95 2.96
C ILE A 75 1.82 -18.70 1.46
N ASP A 76 2.50 -19.47 0.61
CA ASP A 76 2.36 -19.37 -0.85
C ASP A 76 0.94 -19.72 -1.30
N ALA A 77 0.30 -20.72 -0.71
CA ALA A 77 -1.08 -21.07 -1.00
C ALA A 77 -2.05 -19.94 -0.58
N ILE A 78 -1.83 -19.33 0.58
CA ILE A 78 -2.60 -18.18 1.04
C ILE A 78 -2.41 -16.99 0.10
N SER A 79 -1.18 -16.64 -0.22
CA SER A 79 -0.88 -15.46 -1.05
C SER A 79 -1.42 -15.62 -2.47
N ALA A 80 -1.37 -16.81 -3.04
CA ALA A 80 -1.95 -17.09 -4.36
C ALA A 80 -3.48 -16.89 -4.37
N ARG A 81 -4.17 -17.34 -3.34
CA ARG A 81 -5.62 -17.12 -3.18
C ARG A 81 -5.94 -15.64 -2.99
N ALA A 82 -5.14 -14.94 -2.17
CA ALA A 82 -5.29 -13.51 -1.96
C ALA A 82 -5.08 -12.73 -3.25
N GLY A 83 -4.13 -13.13 -4.08
CA GLY A 83 -3.88 -12.52 -5.38
C GLY A 83 -5.08 -12.64 -6.32
N LYS A 84 -5.67 -13.83 -6.44
CA LYS A 84 -6.89 -14.03 -7.23
C LYS A 84 -8.04 -13.14 -6.76
N LYS A 85 -8.23 -13.07 -5.45
CA LYS A 85 -9.28 -12.24 -4.85
C LYS A 85 -9.03 -10.76 -5.09
N ALA A 86 -7.82 -10.28 -4.86
CA ALA A 86 -7.46 -8.87 -5.07
C ALA A 86 -7.63 -8.47 -6.54
N MET A 87 -7.23 -9.32 -7.47
CA MET A 87 -7.43 -9.07 -8.89
C MET A 87 -8.90 -9.06 -9.28
N SER A 88 -9.72 -9.94 -8.69
CA SER A 88 -11.17 -9.97 -8.94
C SER A 88 -11.88 -8.73 -8.39
N LEU A 89 -11.40 -8.17 -7.29
CA LEU A 89 -11.94 -6.96 -6.66
C LEU A 89 -11.41 -5.66 -7.28
N THR A 90 -10.40 -5.74 -8.11
CA THR A 90 -9.84 -4.57 -8.82
C THR A 90 -10.90 -3.99 -9.76
N GLU A 91 -11.06 -2.67 -9.70
CA GLU A 91 -12.03 -1.95 -10.52
C GLU A 91 -11.56 -1.80 -11.97
N SER A 92 -12.51 -1.65 -12.89
CA SER A 92 -12.23 -1.38 -14.30
C SER A 92 -11.35 -0.14 -14.45
N GLY A 93 -10.32 -0.22 -15.29
CA GLY A 93 -9.36 0.85 -15.53
C GLY A 93 -8.15 0.84 -14.61
N GLN A 94 -8.17 0.04 -13.56
CA GLN A 94 -7.01 -0.16 -12.70
C GLN A 94 -6.14 -1.31 -13.21
N TYR A 95 -4.86 -1.31 -12.80
CA TYR A 95 -3.90 -2.29 -13.29
C TYR A 95 -3.95 -3.61 -12.53
N ILE A 96 -3.85 -4.69 -13.27
CA ILE A 96 -3.59 -6.04 -12.77
C ILE A 96 -2.43 -6.64 -13.55
N GLN A 97 -1.75 -7.60 -12.94
CA GLN A 97 -0.68 -8.32 -13.61
C GLN A 97 -1.28 -9.34 -14.59
N SER A 98 -0.77 -9.33 -15.84
CA SER A 98 -1.12 -10.34 -16.83
C SER A 98 -0.43 -11.68 -16.52
N PRO A 99 -0.91 -12.81 -17.10
CA PRO A 99 -0.23 -14.09 -16.96
C PRO A 99 1.24 -14.09 -17.44
N SER A 100 1.57 -13.20 -18.36
CA SER A 100 2.95 -13.03 -18.87
C SER A 100 3.83 -12.14 -17.98
N GLY A 101 3.27 -11.55 -16.92
CA GLY A 101 3.99 -10.72 -15.97
C GLY A 101 3.92 -9.22 -16.19
N GLY A 102 3.40 -8.75 -17.33
CA GLY A 102 3.21 -7.34 -17.62
C GLY A 102 1.97 -6.75 -16.95
N TRP A 103 1.83 -5.43 -16.98
CA TRP A 103 0.66 -4.73 -16.47
C TRP A 103 -0.38 -4.54 -17.56
N VAL A 104 -1.63 -4.84 -17.22
CA VAL A 104 -2.79 -4.59 -18.08
C VAL A 104 -3.89 -3.90 -17.30
N LYS A 105 -4.64 -3.03 -17.97
CA LYS A 105 -5.84 -2.42 -17.38
C LYS A 105 -6.99 -3.43 -17.41
N LYS A 106 -7.62 -3.55 -16.27
CA LYS A 106 -8.82 -4.40 -16.15
C LYS A 106 -10.03 -3.80 -16.85
#